data_161bfa004e5f4f3894ea939dacfcc041
#
_entry.id   161bfa004e5f4f3894ea939dacfcc041
#
_cell.length_a   1.000
_cell.length_b   1.000
_cell.length_c   1.000
_cell.angle_alpha   90.00
_cell.angle_beta   90.00
_cell.angle_gamma   90.00
#
_symmetry.space_group_name_H-M   'P 1'
#
loop_
_entity.id
_entity.type
_entity.pdbx_description
1 polymer ?
#
loop_
_entity_poly.entity_id
_entity_poly.type
_entity_poly.pdbx_seq_one_letter_code
_entity_poly.pdbx_strand_id
1 'polypeptide(L)'
;MGADEVVDVARRTLGPVGVCLPVSFTSTPPVEHQRAAVRQLERAGHRAAWTNEVIGKDAFAHLSVLLAATERMAFGTCVANIWARPPQTAHGAAAYFAQAFPDRFTLGLGVGYPQQAESVGRGFGRPLATMRDYVGGMDGETWPPAPDTAYPRILAANGPKMLGLAAEIADGALPARLPPEHTARARQLLGPDKLLVVGQSVVVDDDRDRARATARQVVAGWSGNAGFRDGLAELGYPAGDSDEVVDALVAHGGPDTIAAKVRAHLAAGADHVTLLLPIGTEFGPGIDQLTQVAPALADLT
;
A
#
# COMPACT_ATOMS: atom_id res chain seq x y z
N MET A 1 16.35 -16.46 8.77
CA MET A 1 14.93 -16.70 8.37
C MET A 1 14.91 -16.89 6.86
N GLY A 2 14.30 -17.97 6.35
CA GLY A 2 14.17 -18.19 4.89
C GLY A 2 13.12 -17.27 4.28
N ALA A 3 13.13 -17.10 2.94
CA ALA A 3 12.17 -16.21 2.25
C ALA A 3 10.71 -16.61 2.52
N ASP A 4 10.38 -17.89 2.51
CA ASP A 4 9.04 -18.39 2.78
C ASP A 4 8.59 -18.06 4.22
N GLU A 5 9.50 -18.18 5.19
CA GLU A 5 9.23 -17.85 6.59
C GLU A 5 8.93 -16.36 6.78
N VAL A 6 9.64 -15.47 6.08
CA VAL A 6 9.40 -14.01 6.09
C VAL A 6 7.99 -13.67 5.59
N VAL A 7 7.57 -14.32 4.50
CA VAL A 7 6.22 -14.13 3.91
C VAL A 7 5.14 -14.62 4.86
N ASP A 8 5.32 -15.81 5.45
CA ASP A 8 4.32 -16.37 6.37
C ASP A 8 4.18 -15.57 7.66
N VAL A 9 5.28 -15.04 8.18
CA VAL A 9 5.26 -14.09 9.30
C VAL A 9 4.48 -12.83 8.92
N ALA A 10 4.78 -12.25 7.75
CA ALA A 10 4.08 -11.05 7.28
C ALA A 10 2.57 -11.28 7.11
N ARG A 11 2.15 -12.40 6.52
CA ARG A 11 0.72 -12.78 6.39
C ARG A 11 0.01 -12.79 7.76
N ARG A 12 0.63 -13.45 8.74
CA ARG A 12 0.06 -13.54 10.10
C ARG A 12 -0.01 -12.19 10.79
N THR A 13 1.03 -11.38 10.69
CA THR A 13 1.15 -10.11 11.42
C THR A 13 0.28 -9.02 10.82
N LEU A 14 0.28 -8.88 9.49
CA LEU A 14 -0.58 -7.92 8.79
C LEU A 14 -2.05 -8.26 8.97
N GLY A 15 -2.39 -9.55 9.01
CA GLY A 15 -3.78 -9.99 8.95
C GLY A 15 -4.41 -9.67 7.59
N PRO A 16 -5.70 -9.98 7.40
CA PRO A 16 -6.36 -9.85 6.10
C PRO A 16 -6.67 -8.41 5.69
N VAL A 17 -6.74 -7.46 6.63
CA VAL A 17 -7.09 -6.07 6.31
C VAL A 17 -6.33 -5.06 7.17
N GLY A 18 -5.95 -3.96 6.53
CA GLY A 18 -5.32 -2.80 7.16
C GLY A 18 -5.74 -1.50 6.49
N VAL A 19 -5.12 -0.40 6.89
CA VAL A 19 -5.47 0.94 6.42
C VAL A 19 -4.24 1.70 5.94
N CYS A 20 -4.37 2.51 4.90
CA CYS A 20 -3.34 3.49 4.55
C CYS A 20 -3.67 4.82 5.21
N LEU A 21 -2.71 5.39 5.93
CA LEU A 21 -2.91 6.66 6.63
C LEU A 21 -3.20 7.79 5.64
N PRO A 22 -4.16 8.67 5.94
CA PRO A 22 -4.50 9.78 5.08
C PRO A 22 -3.33 10.74 4.89
N VAL A 23 -3.24 11.35 3.71
CA VAL A 23 -2.28 12.41 3.41
C VAL A 23 -3.02 13.63 2.93
N SER A 24 -3.05 14.66 3.78
CA SER A 24 -3.49 16.00 3.39
C SER A 24 -2.38 16.72 2.62
N PHE A 25 -2.76 17.50 1.63
CA PHE A 25 -1.85 18.40 0.92
C PHE A 25 -1.88 19.83 1.45
N THR A 26 -2.75 20.10 2.42
CA THR A 26 -2.94 21.44 3.00
C THR A 26 -2.24 21.58 4.35
N SER A 27 -2.04 20.47 5.07
CA SER A 27 -1.45 20.49 6.42
C SER A 27 -0.72 19.19 6.75
N THR A 28 0.28 19.28 7.62
CA THR A 28 0.90 18.13 8.28
C THR A 28 0.48 18.13 9.74
N PRO A 29 -0.21 17.08 10.22
CA PRO A 29 -0.65 17.02 11.61
C PRO A 29 0.55 16.95 12.57
N PRO A 30 0.46 17.56 13.76
CA PRO A 30 1.48 17.39 14.81
C PRO A 30 1.75 15.92 15.10
N VAL A 31 3.00 15.60 15.48
CA VAL A 31 3.43 14.21 15.75
C VAL A 31 2.56 13.53 16.80
N GLU A 32 2.13 14.23 17.84
CA GLU A 32 1.29 13.66 18.88
C GLU A 32 -0.11 13.29 18.37
N HIS A 33 -0.66 14.04 17.39
CA HIS A 33 -1.91 13.66 16.73
C HIS A 33 -1.73 12.39 15.89
N GLN A 34 -0.59 12.24 15.22
CA GLN A 34 -0.29 11.04 14.43
C GLN A 34 -0.14 9.81 15.34
N ARG A 35 0.55 9.93 16.49
CA ARG A 35 0.66 8.88 17.50
C ARG A 35 -0.70 8.50 18.09
N ALA A 36 -1.54 9.48 18.41
CA ALA A 36 -2.87 9.26 18.92
C ALA A 36 -3.74 8.52 17.89
N ALA A 37 -3.65 8.89 16.61
CA ALA A 37 -4.40 8.30 15.51
C ALA A 37 -4.09 6.81 15.34
N VAL A 38 -2.81 6.40 15.31
CA VAL A 38 -2.47 4.98 15.15
C VAL A 38 -2.87 4.15 16.36
N ARG A 39 -2.81 4.72 17.58
CA ARG A 39 -3.36 4.07 18.77
C ARG A 39 -4.89 3.95 18.72
N GLN A 40 -5.59 4.92 18.13
CA GLN A 40 -7.04 4.87 17.90
C GLN A 40 -7.37 3.73 16.92
N LEU A 41 -6.66 3.63 15.80
CA LEU A 41 -6.84 2.55 14.83
C LEU A 41 -6.52 1.16 15.43
N GLU A 42 -5.45 1.04 16.23
CA GLU A 42 -5.11 -0.20 16.92
C GLU A 42 -6.21 -0.62 17.91
N ARG A 43 -6.75 0.32 18.70
CA ARG A 43 -7.90 0.05 19.61
C ARG A 43 -9.17 -0.30 18.86
N ALA A 44 -9.37 0.23 17.67
CA ALA A 44 -10.51 -0.09 16.81
C ALA A 44 -10.44 -1.50 16.20
N GLY A 45 -9.26 -2.17 16.30
CA GLY A 45 -9.06 -3.53 15.82
C GLY A 45 -8.23 -3.65 14.55
N HIS A 46 -7.76 -2.54 13.96
CA HIS A 46 -6.85 -2.62 12.83
C HIS A 46 -5.50 -3.18 13.26
N ARG A 47 -5.05 -4.22 12.56
CA ARG A 47 -3.78 -4.90 12.84
C ARG A 47 -2.61 -4.31 12.04
N ALA A 48 -2.90 -3.65 10.92
CA ALA A 48 -1.88 -3.08 10.05
C ALA A 48 -2.24 -1.66 9.60
N ALA A 49 -1.23 -0.78 9.54
CA ALA A 49 -1.34 0.52 8.91
C ALA A 49 -0.19 0.75 7.92
N TRP A 50 -0.48 1.47 6.86
CA TRP A 50 0.44 1.75 5.78
C TRP A 50 0.65 3.24 5.63
N THR A 51 1.84 3.65 5.23
CA THR A 51 2.13 5.04 4.89
C THR A 51 2.74 5.14 3.51
N ASN A 52 2.40 6.19 2.80
CA ASN A 52 3.01 6.50 1.51
C ASN A 52 4.20 7.45 1.67
N GLU A 53 4.97 7.56 0.60
CA GLU A 53 6.05 8.53 0.47
C GLU A 53 5.78 9.46 -0.71
N VAL A 54 5.78 10.74 -0.45
CA VAL A 54 5.63 11.80 -1.44
C VAL A 54 6.75 12.83 -1.26
N ILE A 55 6.94 13.71 -2.23
CA ILE A 55 7.95 14.77 -2.14
C ILE A 55 7.73 15.58 -0.85
N GLY A 56 8.76 15.64 0.00
CA GLY A 56 8.71 16.34 1.29
C GLY A 56 8.21 15.52 2.47
N LYS A 57 7.75 14.27 2.26
CA LYS A 57 7.38 13.35 3.33
C LYS A 57 8.24 12.08 3.25
N ASP A 58 9.16 11.92 4.20
CA ASP A 58 9.94 10.69 4.34
C ASP A 58 9.13 9.62 5.07
N ALA A 59 8.87 8.49 4.38
CA ALA A 59 8.09 7.40 4.94
C ALA A 59 8.78 6.71 6.11
N PHE A 60 10.11 6.62 6.11
CA PHE A 60 10.86 5.93 7.15
C PHE A 60 10.92 6.76 8.43
N ALA A 61 11.18 8.07 8.32
CA ALA A 61 11.06 8.97 9.47
C ALA A 61 9.65 8.92 10.09
N HIS A 62 8.61 8.90 9.24
CA HIS A 62 7.24 8.76 9.70
C HIS A 62 7.01 7.42 10.41
N LEU A 63 7.43 6.30 9.82
CA LEU A 63 7.27 4.97 10.40
C LEU A 63 7.99 4.81 11.73
N SER A 64 9.15 5.43 11.95
CA SER A 64 9.84 5.36 13.24
C SER A 64 8.98 5.90 14.38
N VAL A 65 8.23 6.97 14.12
CA VAL A 65 7.29 7.57 15.09
C VAL A 65 6.08 6.67 15.34
N LEU A 66 5.53 6.06 14.29
CA LEU A 66 4.31 5.26 14.35
C LEU A 66 4.55 3.90 15.01
N LEU A 67 5.63 3.20 14.64
CA LEU A 67 6.04 1.93 15.24
C LEU A 67 6.29 2.07 16.74
N ALA A 68 6.96 3.16 17.16
CA ALA A 68 7.22 3.43 18.57
C ALA A 68 5.95 3.84 19.36
N ALA A 69 4.86 4.22 18.68
CA ALA A 69 3.62 4.66 19.31
C ALA A 69 2.62 3.52 19.59
N THR A 70 2.85 2.33 19.02
CA THR A 70 1.95 1.17 19.11
C THR A 70 2.70 -0.06 19.60
N GLU A 71 1.99 -1.05 20.12
CA GLU A 71 2.60 -2.26 20.69
C GLU A 71 2.55 -3.46 19.74
N ARG A 72 1.47 -3.62 18.97
CA ARG A 72 1.20 -4.80 18.15
C ARG A 72 0.97 -4.49 16.69
N MET A 73 0.53 -3.28 16.36
CA MET A 73 0.20 -2.90 14.98
C MET A 73 1.42 -3.05 14.07
N ALA A 74 1.25 -3.75 12.97
CA ALA A 74 2.25 -3.82 11.90
C ALA A 74 2.17 -2.58 11.01
N PHE A 75 3.29 -2.23 10.41
CA PHE A 75 3.37 -1.09 9.50
C PHE A 75 4.08 -1.46 8.21
N GLY A 76 3.62 -0.84 7.13
CA GLY A 76 4.28 -0.94 5.84
C GLY A 76 4.33 0.38 5.09
N THR A 77 5.10 0.39 4.02
CA THR A 77 5.09 1.49 3.06
C THR A 77 4.23 1.13 1.85
N CYS A 78 3.30 2.01 1.46
CA CYS A 78 2.50 1.85 0.25
C CYS A 78 2.54 3.12 -0.61
N VAL A 79 3.69 3.44 -1.18
CA VAL A 79 4.94 2.71 -1.14
C VAL A 79 6.09 3.66 -0.81
N ALA A 80 7.24 3.13 -0.37
CA ALA A 80 8.47 3.91 -0.31
C ALA A 80 8.98 4.16 -1.73
N ASN A 81 9.41 5.40 -2.00
CA ASN A 81 9.86 5.82 -3.30
C ASN A 81 11.35 5.53 -3.48
N ILE A 82 11.71 4.77 -4.54
CA ILE A 82 13.11 4.42 -4.80
C ILE A 82 14.01 5.62 -5.09
N TRP A 83 13.44 6.79 -5.42
CA TRP A 83 14.20 8.02 -5.65
C TRP A 83 14.56 8.77 -4.36
N ALA A 84 13.86 8.48 -3.25
CA ALA A 84 14.05 9.20 -2.00
C ALA A 84 15.41 8.92 -1.33
N ARG A 85 15.98 7.73 -1.53
CA ARG A 85 17.24 7.32 -0.89
C ARG A 85 18.00 6.26 -1.69
N PRO A 86 19.34 6.15 -1.51
CA PRO A 86 20.11 5.03 -2.08
C PRO A 86 19.63 3.67 -1.59
N PRO A 87 19.75 2.61 -2.39
CA PRO A 87 19.25 1.28 -2.04
C PRO A 87 19.88 0.70 -0.76
N GLN A 88 21.17 0.87 -0.56
CA GLN A 88 21.85 0.41 0.68
C GLN A 88 21.33 1.16 1.91
N THR A 89 21.04 2.46 1.80
CA THR A 89 20.45 3.23 2.90
C THR A 89 19.02 2.78 3.20
N ALA A 90 18.25 2.45 2.16
CA ALA A 90 16.90 1.89 2.33
C ALA A 90 16.96 0.53 3.02
N HIS A 91 17.89 -0.35 2.62
CA HIS A 91 18.11 -1.64 3.27
C HIS A 91 18.48 -1.47 4.75
N GLY A 92 19.50 -0.65 5.04
CA GLY A 92 19.95 -0.42 6.42
C GLY A 92 18.81 0.05 7.33
N ALA A 93 18.02 1.04 6.88
CA ALA A 93 16.87 1.53 7.65
C ALA A 93 15.78 0.48 7.84
N ALA A 94 15.47 -0.31 6.80
CA ALA A 94 14.49 -1.39 6.87
C ALA A 94 14.91 -2.51 7.83
N ALA A 95 16.18 -2.90 7.80
CA ALA A 95 16.75 -3.87 8.72
C ALA A 95 16.75 -3.38 10.18
N TYR A 96 16.99 -2.08 10.41
CA TYR A 96 16.83 -1.48 11.74
C TYR A 96 15.39 -1.51 12.23
N PHE A 97 14.40 -1.24 11.37
CA PHE A 97 12.98 -1.38 11.75
C PHE A 97 12.64 -2.82 12.11
N ALA A 98 13.08 -3.78 11.33
CA ALA A 98 12.84 -5.20 11.58
C ALA A 98 13.50 -5.67 12.89
N GLN A 99 14.69 -5.18 13.20
CA GLN A 99 15.39 -5.48 14.46
C GLN A 99 14.71 -4.82 15.67
N ALA A 100 14.34 -3.54 15.55
CA ALA A 100 13.75 -2.77 16.64
C ALA A 100 12.29 -3.14 16.92
N PHE A 101 11.56 -3.59 15.90
CA PHE A 101 10.14 -3.93 15.93
C PHE A 101 9.89 -5.27 15.23
N PRO A 102 10.31 -6.40 15.83
CA PRO A 102 10.24 -7.71 15.21
C PRO A 102 8.85 -8.03 14.65
N ASP A 103 8.83 -8.52 13.42
CA ASP A 103 7.65 -8.95 12.67
C ASP A 103 6.63 -7.85 12.32
N ARG A 104 6.91 -6.58 12.67
CA ARG A 104 5.95 -5.47 12.53
C ARG A 104 6.21 -4.55 11.35
N PHE A 105 7.16 -4.87 10.49
CA PHE A 105 7.52 -4.01 9.35
C PHE A 105 7.50 -4.75 8.03
N THR A 106 6.91 -4.13 6.98
CA THR A 106 6.91 -4.60 5.60
C THR A 106 7.34 -3.46 4.68
N LEU A 107 8.37 -3.68 3.86
CA LEU A 107 8.85 -2.69 2.91
C LEU A 107 8.16 -2.83 1.57
N GLY A 108 7.23 -1.93 1.27
CA GLY A 108 6.68 -1.75 -0.07
C GLY A 108 7.47 -0.70 -0.85
N LEU A 109 7.97 -1.06 -2.03
CA LEU A 109 8.76 -0.21 -2.90
C LEU A 109 8.00 0.18 -4.16
N GLY A 110 8.17 1.41 -4.63
CA GLY A 110 7.57 1.87 -5.88
C GLY A 110 8.53 2.70 -6.72
N VAL A 111 8.47 2.51 -8.04
CA VAL A 111 9.24 3.33 -8.97
C VAL A 111 8.69 4.76 -9.08
N GLY A 112 7.49 5.01 -8.55
CA GLY A 112 6.85 6.32 -8.55
C GLY A 112 6.57 6.87 -9.94
N TYR A 113 6.69 8.19 -10.06
CA TYR A 113 6.38 8.96 -11.27
C TYR A 113 7.60 9.77 -11.74
N PRO A 114 7.65 10.18 -13.02
CA PRO A 114 8.77 10.97 -13.56
C PRO A 114 9.11 12.20 -12.72
N GLN A 115 8.11 12.92 -12.24
CA GLN A 115 8.29 14.13 -11.43
C GLN A 115 9.07 13.87 -10.13
N GLN A 116 8.95 12.66 -9.58
CA GLN A 116 9.67 12.28 -8.36
C GLN A 116 11.16 12.02 -8.66
N ALA A 117 11.49 11.43 -9.79
CA ALA A 117 12.88 11.28 -10.23
C ALA A 117 13.50 12.65 -10.55
N GLU A 118 12.78 13.49 -11.27
CA GLU A 118 13.19 14.85 -11.63
C GLU A 118 13.44 15.72 -10.40
N SER A 119 12.63 15.60 -9.35
CA SER A 119 12.77 16.38 -8.11
C SER A 119 14.10 16.15 -7.37
N VAL A 120 14.78 15.04 -7.67
CA VAL A 120 16.11 14.70 -7.13
C VAL A 120 17.20 14.72 -8.21
N GLY A 121 16.93 15.34 -9.36
CA GLY A 121 17.88 15.49 -10.46
C GLY A 121 18.21 14.18 -11.20
N ARG A 122 17.32 13.19 -11.15
CA ARG A 122 17.49 11.88 -11.82
C ARG A 122 16.53 11.71 -12.99
N GLY A 123 16.96 10.97 -14.00
CA GLY A 123 16.08 10.51 -15.08
C GLY A 123 15.24 9.32 -14.64
N PHE A 124 13.96 9.30 -15.00
CA PHE A 124 13.04 8.21 -14.64
C PHE A 124 13.42 6.85 -15.24
N GLY A 125 14.04 6.86 -16.44
CA GLY A 125 14.53 5.67 -17.09
C GLY A 125 13.46 4.66 -17.50
N ARG A 126 13.83 3.37 -17.47
CA ARG A 126 12.92 2.24 -17.76
C ARG A 126 12.48 1.60 -16.45
N PRO A 127 11.20 1.71 -16.06
CA PRO A 127 10.71 1.33 -14.71
C PRO A 127 11.14 -0.07 -14.23
N LEU A 128 11.06 -1.08 -15.09
CA LEU A 128 11.43 -2.45 -14.75
C LEU A 128 12.93 -2.59 -14.46
N ALA A 129 13.78 -2.04 -15.32
CA ALA A 129 15.23 -2.08 -15.13
C ALA A 129 15.63 -1.28 -13.88
N THR A 130 15.07 -0.08 -13.73
CA THR A 130 15.33 0.77 -12.56
C THR A 130 14.95 0.09 -11.25
N MET A 131 13.80 -0.60 -11.21
CA MET A 131 13.38 -1.34 -10.02
C MET A 131 14.29 -2.54 -9.74
N ARG A 132 14.67 -3.31 -10.77
CA ARG A 132 15.61 -4.43 -10.66
C ARG A 132 16.96 -3.98 -10.11
N ASP A 133 17.51 -2.91 -10.68
CA ASP A 133 18.80 -2.35 -10.25
C ASP A 133 18.74 -1.85 -8.80
N TYR A 134 17.62 -1.23 -8.41
CA TYR A 134 17.45 -0.74 -7.05
C TYR A 134 17.37 -1.90 -6.03
N VAL A 135 16.55 -2.91 -6.29
CA VAL A 135 16.42 -4.09 -5.41
C VAL A 135 17.75 -4.84 -5.33
N GLY A 136 18.43 -5.06 -6.47
CA GLY A 136 19.78 -5.65 -6.47
C GLY A 136 20.80 -4.84 -5.69
N GLY A 137 20.69 -3.51 -5.73
CA GLY A 137 21.52 -2.61 -4.94
C GLY A 137 21.27 -2.69 -3.44
N MET A 138 20.07 -3.09 -3.01
CA MET A 138 19.77 -3.33 -1.59
C MET A 138 20.46 -4.58 -1.03
N ASP A 139 20.79 -5.55 -1.88
CA ASP A 139 21.51 -6.76 -1.49
C ASP A 139 23.03 -6.56 -1.48
N GLY A 140 23.50 -5.36 -1.86
CA GLY A 140 24.91 -4.99 -1.84
C GLY A 140 25.45 -4.77 -0.42
N GLU A 141 26.78 -4.86 -0.30
CA GLU A 141 27.45 -4.60 1.00
C GLU A 141 27.15 -3.19 1.50
N THR A 142 26.94 -3.08 2.82
CA THR A 142 26.80 -1.81 3.54
C THR A 142 28.02 -1.57 4.42
N TRP A 143 28.38 -0.30 4.59
CA TRP A 143 29.49 0.11 5.44
C TRP A 143 29.11 1.32 6.32
N PRO A 144 28.92 1.12 7.65
CA PRO A 144 29.01 -0.16 8.40
C PRO A 144 27.97 -1.18 7.96
N PRO A 145 28.14 -2.48 8.31
CA PRO A 145 27.16 -3.51 8.00
C PRO A 145 25.78 -3.18 8.56
N ALA A 146 24.74 -3.38 7.76
CA ALA A 146 23.36 -3.30 8.23
C ALA A 146 23.04 -4.44 9.22
N PRO A 147 22.01 -4.32 10.09
CA PRO A 147 21.56 -5.44 10.91
C PRO A 147 21.21 -6.67 10.06
N ASP A 148 21.64 -7.85 10.49
CA ASP A 148 21.29 -9.13 9.87
C ASP A 148 19.88 -9.55 10.32
N THR A 149 18.88 -8.80 9.88
CA THR A 149 17.47 -9.05 10.21
C THR A 149 16.64 -9.00 8.95
N ALA A 150 15.99 -10.11 8.65
CA ALA A 150 15.14 -10.24 7.47
C ALA A 150 13.83 -9.45 7.64
N TYR A 151 13.32 -8.93 6.54
CA TYR A 151 12.04 -8.23 6.44
C TYR A 151 11.42 -8.45 5.05
N PRO A 152 10.09 -8.49 4.92
CA PRO A 152 9.45 -8.67 3.62
C PRO A 152 9.60 -7.43 2.74
N ARG A 153 9.98 -7.64 1.47
CA ARG A 153 10.06 -6.63 0.41
C ARG A 153 9.00 -6.91 -0.64
N ILE A 154 8.07 -5.99 -0.86
CA ILE A 154 7.03 -6.11 -1.88
C ILE A 154 7.12 -4.94 -2.87
N LEU A 155 6.75 -5.17 -4.13
CA LEU A 155 6.82 -4.15 -5.17
C LEU A 155 5.44 -3.66 -5.58
N ALA A 156 5.27 -2.34 -5.74
CA ALA A 156 4.09 -1.77 -6.40
C ALA A 156 4.01 -2.26 -7.85
N ALA A 157 2.96 -2.99 -8.18
CA ALA A 157 2.88 -3.69 -9.44
C ALA A 157 1.43 -3.84 -9.93
N ASN A 158 1.00 -2.99 -10.87
CA ASN A 158 -0.31 -3.10 -11.49
C ASN A 158 -0.29 -3.89 -12.81
N GLY A 159 0.79 -3.78 -13.59
CA GLY A 159 0.91 -4.44 -14.87
C GLY A 159 1.62 -5.80 -14.79
N PRO A 160 1.36 -6.71 -15.76
CA PRO A 160 1.87 -8.09 -15.73
C PRO A 160 3.40 -8.17 -15.73
N LYS A 161 4.10 -7.26 -16.40
CA LYS A 161 5.57 -7.24 -16.41
C LYS A 161 6.17 -6.91 -15.05
N MET A 162 5.57 -5.98 -14.30
CA MET A 162 6.05 -5.63 -12.96
C MET A 162 5.63 -6.71 -11.93
N LEU A 163 4.47 -7.34 -12.11
CA LEU A 163 4.08 -8.52 -11.31
C LEU A 163 5.05 -9.68 -11.52
N GLY A 164 5.44 -9.97 -12.76
CA GLY A 164 6.46 -10.98 -13.07
C GLY A 164 7.83 -10.64 -12.46
N LEU A 165 8.21 -9.36 -12.50
CA LEU A 165 9.43 -8.91 -11.83
C LEU A 165 9.34 -9.09 -10.31
N ALA A 166 8.21 -8.73 -9.69
CA ALA A 166 7.99 -8.91 -8.26
C ALA A 166 8.09 -10.40 -7.85
N ALA A 167 7.52 -11.31 -8.65
CA ALA A 167 7.63 -12.76 -8.42
C ALA A 167 9.08 -13.23 -8.44
N GLU A 168 9.93 -12.64 -9.29
CA GLU A 168 11.34 -13.02 -9.47
C GLU A 168 12.25 -12.49 -8.34
N ILE A 169 12.12 -11.20 -7.98
CA ILE A 169 13.13 -10.50 -7.16
C ILE A 169 12.63 -9.98 -5.81
N ALA A 170 11.37 -10.23 -5.44
CA ALA A 170 10.77 -9.74 -4.21
C ALA A 170 9.97 -10.82 -3.48
N ASP A 171 9.56 -10.52 -2.26
CA ASP A 171 8.73 -11.41 -1.44
C ASP A 171 7.24 -11.28 -1.76
N GLY A 172 6.87 -10.29 -2.60
CA GLY A 172 5.48 -10.09 -2.96
C GLY A 172 5.24 -8.85 -3.83
N ALA A 173 3.95 -8.54 -4.01
CA ALA A 173 3.50 -7.40 -4.81
C ALA A 173 2.38 -6.62 -4.10
N LEU A 174 2.26 -5.34 -4.49
CA LEU A 174 1.21 -4.43 -4.05
C LEU A 174 0.55 -3.77 -5.27
N PRO A 175 -0.40 -4.48 -5.96
CA PRO A 175 -1.31 -3.82 -6.90
C PRO A 175 -2.31 -2.94 -6.16
N ALA A 176 -2.72 -1.83 -6.78
CA ALA A 176 -3.64 -0.89 -6.17
C ALA A 176 -4.60 -0.26 -7.17
N ARG A 177 -5.83 0.06 -6.70
CA ARG A 177 -6.88 0.75 -7.47
C ARG A 177 -7.38 -0.06 -8.66
N LEU A 178 -7.44 -1.36 -8.50
CA LEU A 178 -7.89 -2.31 -9.52
C LEU A 178 -8.93 -3.25 -8.91
N PRO A 179 -9.82 -3.85 -9.74
CA PRO A 179 -10.92 -4.67 -9.24
C PRO A 179 -10.46 -6.07 -8.80
N PRO A 180 -11.32 -6.86 -8.10
CA PRO A 180 -10.99 -8.22 -7.65
C PRO A 180 -10.53 -9.18 -8.74
N GLU A 181 -11.02 -9.03 -9.97
CA GLU A 181 -10.59 -9.82 -11.14
C GLU A 181 -9.11 -9.63 -11.44
N HIS A 182 -8.60 -8.40 -11.24
CA HIS A 182 -7.16 -8.14 -11.32
C HIS A 182 -6.38 -8.84 -10.19
N THR A 183 -6.94 -8.89 -9.00
CA THR A 183 -6.31 -9.59 -7.87
C THR A 183 -6.13 -11.08 -8.18
N ALA A 184 -7.14 -11.72 -8.77
CA ALA A 184 -7.04 -13.11 -9.20
C ALA A 184 -5.91 -13.31 -10.25
N ARG A 185 -5.82 -12.41 -11.25
CA ARG A 185 -4.72 -12.44 -12.23
C ARG A 185 -3.35 -12.18 -11.58
N ALA A 186 -3.27 -11.23 -10.66
CA ALA A 186 -2.05 -10.93 -9.94
C ALA A 186 -1.57 -12.15 -9.13
N ARG A 187 -2.48 -12.85 -8.44
CA ARG A 187 -2.17 -14.09 -7.72
C ARG A 187 -1.65 -15.19 -8.65
N GLN A 188 -2.24 -15.36 -9.83
CA GLN A 188 -1.76 -16.35 -10.81
C GLN A 188 -0.34 -16.03 -11.30
N LEU A 189 -0.03 -14.76 -11.55
CA LEU A 189 1.31 -14.33 -12.00
C LEU A 189 2.36 -14.37 -10.90
N LEU A 190 1.96 -14.03 -9.67
CA LEU A 190 2.87 -13.97 -8.53
C LEU A 190 3.19 -15.33 -7.92
N GLY A 191 2.27 -16.30 -8.05
CA GLY A 191 2.35 -17.61 -7.41
C GLY A 191 1.80 -17.60 -5.97
N PRO A 192 1.61 -18.78 -5.36
CA PRO A 192 0.98 -18.92 -4.03
C PRO A 192 1.89 -18.50 -2.86
N ASP A 193 3.21 -18.63 -3.04
CA ASP A 193 4.18 -18.45 -1.96
C ASP A 193 4.55 -16.98 -1.70
N LYS A 194 4.15 -16.08 -2.59
CA LYS A 194 4.44 -14.64 -2.49
C LYS A 194 3.33 -13.89 -1.77
N LEU A 195 3.68 -12.83 -1.04
CA LEU A 195 2.74 -11.94 -0.36
C LEU A 195 2.01 -11.06 -1.38
N LEU A 196 0.68 -11.14 -1.42
CA LEU A 196 -0.16 -10.28 -2.26
C LEU A 196 -0.92 -9.29 -1.39
N VAL A 197 -0.44 -8.06 -1.33
CA VAL A 197 -1.11 -6.92 -0.67
C VAL A 197 -1.87 -6.13 -1.71
N VAL A 198 -3.14 -5.85 -1.48
CA VAL A 198 -3.99 -5.10 -2.43
C VAL A 198 -4.37 -3.75 -1.86
N GLY A 199 -4.13 -2.68 -2.61
CA GLY A 199 -4.59 -1.32 -2.27
C GLY A 199 -5.99 -1.06 -2.82
N GLN A 200 -7.04 -1.15 -1.98
CA GLN A 200 -8.42 -0.90 -2.34
C GLN A 200 -8.81 0.54 -2.04
N SER A 201 -9.21 1.31 -3.06
CA SER A 201 -9.75 2.66 -2.86
C SER A 201 -11.13 2.61 -2.23
N VAL A 202 -11.34 3.45 -1.22
CA VAL A 202 -12.61 3.52 -0.48
C VAL A 202 -13.11 4.95 -0.35
N VAL A 203 -14.43 5.13 -0.37
CA VAL A 203 -15.12 6.38 -0.01
C VAL A 203 -16.16 6.02 1.05
N VAL A 204 -15.87 6.38 2.29
CA VAL A 204 -16.73 6.07 3.45
C VAL A 204 -17.74 7.19 3.63
N ASP A 205 -19.00 6.93 3.32
CA ASP A 205 -20.10 7.89 3.48
C ASP A 205 -21.44 7.11 3.49
N ASP A 206 -22.28 7.37 4.48
CA ASP A 206 -23.59 6.72 4.60
C ASP A 206 -24.62 7.23 3.55
N ASP A 207 -24.40 8.40 2.99
CA ASP A 207 -25.16 8.91 1.86
C ASP A 207 -24.60 8.32 0.56
N ARG A 208 -25.37 7.40 -0.04
CA ARG A 208 -24.96 6.63 -1.24
C ARG A 208 -24.70 7.50 -2.46
N ASP A 209 -25.50 8.54 -2.66
CA ASP A 209 -25.37 9.42 -3.84
C ASP A 209 -24.11 10.28 -3.72
N ARG A 210 -23.86 10.82 -2.53
CA ARG A 210 -22.65 11.58 -2.24
C ARG A 210 -21.40 10.70 -2.30
N ALA A 211 -21.47 9.48 -1.75
CA ALA A 211 -20.38 8.50 -1.84
C ALA A 211 -20.01 8.18 -3.29
N ARG A 212 -21.02 7.91 -4.14
CA ARG A 212 -20.81 7.62 -5.56
C ARG A 212 -20.30 8.83 -6.34
N ALA A 213 -20.82 10.02 -6.06
CA ALA A 213 -20.33 11.25 -6.69
C ALA A 213 -18.84 11.49 -6.36
N THR A 214 -18.44 11.29 -5.10
CA THR A 214 -17.04 11.37 -4.67
C THR A 214 -16.18 10.28 -5.33
N ALA A 215 -16.67 9.03 -5.37
CA ALA A 215 -15.96 7.92 -6.02
C ALA A 215 -15.72 8.20 -7.50
N ARG A 216 -16.69 8.78 -8.21
CA ARG A 216 -16.55 9.19 -9.61
C ARG A 216 -15.45 10.22 -9.79
N GLN A 217 -15.38 11.23 -8.92
CA GLN A 217 -14.30 12.23 -8.96
C GLN A 217 -12.92 11.57 -8.74
N VAL A 218 -12.83 10.60 -7.85
CA VAL A 218 -11.61 9.83 -7.59
C VAL A 218 -11.16 9.08 -8.85
N VAL A 219 -12.08 8.37 -9.52
CA VAL A 219 -11.78 7.63 -10.77
C VAL A 219 -11.41 8.59 -11.90
N ALA A 220 -12.12 9.70 -12.06
CA ALA A 220 -11.81 10.72 -13.05
C ALA A 220 -10.37 11.26 -12.91
N GLY A 221 -9.88 11.42 -11.68
CA GLY A 221 -8.51 11.81 -11.40
C GLY A 221 -7.44 10.82 -11.89
N TRP A 222 -7.81 9.54 -12.11
CA TRP A 222 -6.88 8.51 -12.62
C TRP A 222 -6.94 8.33 -14.12
N SER A 223 -8.02 8.74 -14.77
CA SER A 223 -8.30 8.50 -16.20
C SER A 223 -7.26 9.13 -17.14
N GLY A 224 -6.48 10.11 -16.68
CA GLY A 224 -5.34 10.68 -17.41
C GLY A 224 -4.14 9.73 -17.58
N ASN A 225 -4.04 8.67 -16.76
CA ASN A 225 -2.92 7.73 -16.81
C ASN A 225 -3.16 6.62 -17.85
N ALA A 226 -2.33 6.57 -18.89
CA ALA A 226 -2.46 5.59 -19.97
C ALA A 226 -2.36 4.15 -19.45
N GLY A 227 -1.38 3.85 -18.59
CA GLY A 227 -1.20 2.50 -18.04
C GLY A 227 -2.39 2.02 -17.19
N PHE A 228 -3.11 2.95 -16.55
CA PHE A 228 -4.34 2.63 -15.84
C PHE A 228 -5.49 2.29 -16.81
N ARG A 229 -5.67 3.08 -17.87
CA ARG A 229 -6.70 2.81 -18.89
C ARG A 229 -6.45 1.49 -19.62
N ASP A 230 -5.20 1.24 -20.02
CA ASP A 230 -4.82 0.01 -20.71
C ASP A 230 -5.08 -1.22 -19.81
N GLY A 231 -4.72 -1.14 -18.53
CA GLY A 231 -5.00 -2.21 -17.55
C GLY A 231 -6.49 -2.50 -17.37
N LEU A 232 -7.35 -1.48 -17.35
CA LEU A 232 -8.80 -1.65 -17.29
C LEU A 232 -9.37 -2.24 -18.61
N ALA A 233 -8.89 -1.77 -19.75
CA ALA A 233 -9.31 -2.31 -21.05
C ALA A 233 -8.95 -3.81 -21.19
N GLU A 234 -7.78 -4.24 -20.71
CA GLU A 234 -7.39 -5.67 -20.66
C GLU A 234 -8.32 -6.51 -19.77
N LEU A 235 -9.00 -5.89 -18.80
CA LEU A 235 -9.99 -6.53 -17.94
C LEU A 235 -11.42 -6.47 -18.52
N GLY A 236 -11.61 -5.79 -19.67
CA GLY A 236 -12.88 -5.65 -20.33
C GLY A 236 -13.73 -4.46 -19.87
N TYR A 237 -13.18 -3.58 -19.04
CA TYR A 237 -13.90 -2.38 -18.60
C TYR A 237 -13.89 -1.27 -19.65
N PRO A 238 -15.00 -0.52 -19.80
CA PRO A 238 -15.04 0.62 -20.71
C PRO A 238 -14.11 1.74 -20.24
N ALA A 239 -13.70 2.60 -21.17
CA ALA A 239 -12.98 3.81 -20.82
C ALA A 239 -13.89 4.82 -20.09
N GLY A 240 -13.30 5.58 -19.16
CA GLY A 240 -13.99 6.66 -18.45
C GLY A 240 -14.38 6.30 -17.02
N ASP A 241 -15.45 6.94 -16.54
CA ASP A 241 -15.94 6.90 -15.17
C ASP A 241 -17.42 6.50 -15.08
N SER A 242 -17.85 5.58 -15.95
CA SER A 242 -19.20 5.00 -15.88
C SER A 242 -19.46 4.37 -14.50
N ASP A 243 -20.73 4.21 -14.13
CA ASP A 243 -21.09 3.58 -12.85
C ASP A 243 -20.43 2.21 -12.68
N GLU A 244 -20.37 1.41 -13.75
CA GLU A 244 -19.69 0.12 -13.77
C GLU A 244 -18.21 0.23 -13.38
N VAL A 245 -17.50 1.18 -13.98
CA VAL A 245 -16.07 1.40 -13.68
C VAL A 245 -15.88 1.93 -12.26
N VAL A 246 -16.70 2.87 -11.82
CA VAL A 246 -16.66 3.41 -10.47
C VAL A 246 -16.91 2.32 -9.44
N ASP A 247 -17.95 1.53 -9.59
CA ASP A 247 -18.33 0.45 -8.67
C ASP A 247 -17.29 -0.69 -8.66
N ALA A 248 -16.61 -0.93 -9.78
CA ALA A 248 -15.52 -1.90 -9.86
C ALA A 248 -14.29 -1.46 -9.06
N LEU A 249 -13.89 -0.20 -9.18
CA LEU A 249 -12.60 0.32 -8.68
C LEU A 249 -12.66 0.88 -7.27
N VAL A 250 -13.78 1.46 -6.86
CA VAL A 250 -13.92 2.14 -5.57
C VAL A 250 -15.03 1.48 -4.76
N ALA A 251 -14.69 1.03 -3.56
CA ALA A 251 -15.72 0.67 -2.59
C ALA A 251 -16.27 1.95 -1.98
N HIS A 252 -17.53 2.27 -2.23
CA HIS A 252 -18.14 3.52 -1.77
C HIS A 252 -19.47 3.27 -1.07
N GLY A 253 -19.70 3.97 0.03
CA GLY A 253 -20.87 3.82 0.89
C GLY A 253 -20.54 3.54 2.34
N GLY A 254 -21.46 2.91 3.05
CA GLY A 254 -21.28 2.53 4.46
C GLY A 254 -20.30 1.37 4.68
N PRO A 255 -19.96 1.09 5.97
CA PRO A 255 -18.96 0.09 6.34
C PRO A 255 -19.16 -1.30 5.74
N ASP A 256 -20.40 -1.78 5.64
CA ASP A 256 -20.70 -3.11 5.07
C ASP A 256 -20.34 -3.22 3.59
N THR A 257 -20.54 -2.14 2.82
CA THR A 257 -20.16 -2.09 1.40
C THR A 257 -18.63 -2.17 1.25
N ILE A 258 -17.90 -1.46 2.12
CA ILE A 258 -16.43 -1.53 2.15
C ILE A 258 -15.97 -2.96 2.49
N ALA A 259 -16.55 -3.56 3.55
CA ALA A 259 -16.22 -4.91 3.97
C ALA A 259 -16.51 -5.96 2.88
N ALA A 260 -17.61 -5.83 2.14
CA ALA A 260 -17.94 -6.70 1.01
C ALA A 260 -16.86 -6.66 -0.09
N LYS A 261 -16.33 -5.48 -0.42
CA LYS A 261 -15.25 -5.34 -1.41
C LYS A 261 -13.94 -5.95 -0.90
N VAL A 262 -13.62 -5.78 0.38
CA VAL A 262 -12.46 -6.45 1.02
C VAL A 262 -12.58 -7.96 0.89
N ARG A 263 -13.73 -8.54 1.25
CA ARG A 263 -13.98 -9.99 1.11
C ARG A 263 -13.82 -10.47 -0.34
N ALA A 264 -14.25 -9.68 -1.31
CA ALA A 264 -14.08 -10.01 -2.73
C ALA A 264 -12.60 -10.10 -3.13
N HIS A 265 -11.74 -9.19 -2.68
CA HIS A 265 -10.30 -9.26 -2.91
C HIS A 265 -9.64 -10.45 -2.21
N LEU A 266 -10.02 -10.72 -0.96
CA LEU A 266 -9.50 -11.90 -0.22
C LEU A 266 -9.90 -13.20 -0.93
N ALA A 267 -11.16 -13.33 -1.37
CA ALA A 267 -11.65 -14.47 -2.15
C ALA A 267 -10.93 -14.62 -3.50
N ALA A 268 -10.47 -13.49 -4.09
CA ALA A 268 -9.68 -13.48 -5.31
C ALA A 268 -8.19 -13.78 -5.08
N GLY A 269 -7.77 -14.05 -3.83
CA GLY A 269 -6.42 -14.52 -3.50
C GLY A 269 -5.49 -13.43 -2.92
N ALA A 270 -6.00 -12.28 -2.50
CA ALA A 270 -5.21 -11.35 -1.69
C ALA A 270 -4.89 -11.96 -0.32
N ASP A 271 -3.68 -11.76 0.19
CA ASP A 271 -3.32 -12.08 1.58
C ASP A 271 -3.73 -10.93 2.52
N HIS A 272 -3.68 -9.71 2.02
CA HIS A 272 -3.96 -8.49 2.76
C HIS A 272 -4.57 -7.42 1.87
N VAL A 273 -5.56 -6.69 2.37
CA VAL A 273 -6.17 -5.55 1.69
C VAL A 273 -5.95 -4.29 2.52
N THR A 274 -5.28 -3.28 1.97
CA THR A 274 -5.14 -1.98 2.61
C THR A 274 -6.15 -0.98 2.03
N LEU A 275 -6.91 -0.31 2.91
CA LEU A 275 -7.91 0.68 2.53
C LEU A 275 -7.25 2.03 2.21
N LEU A 276 -7.51 2.56 1.02
CA LEU A 276 -6.95 3.82 0.53
C LEU A 276 -8.06 4.87 0.45
N LEU A 277 -8.03 5.86 1.33
CA LEU A 277 -8.93 7.02 1.22
C LEU A 277 -8.55 7.91 0.00
N PRO A 278 -9.46 8.75 -0.49
CA PRO A 278 -9.15 9.72 -1.54
C PRO A 278 -7.93 10.57 -1.20
N ILE A 279 -7.09 10.82 -2.19
CA ILE A 279 -5.92 11.68 -2.04
C ILE A 279 -6.38 13.09 -1.63
N GLY A 280 -5.74 13.68 -0.65
CA GLY A 280 -6.11 14.99 -0.10
C GLY A 280 -7.15 14.91 1.04
N THR A 281 -7.58 13.70 1.45
CA THR A 281 -8.41 13.56 2.66
C THR A 281 -7.64 14.11 3.86
N GLU A 282 -8.27 15.02 4.60
CA GLU A 282 -7.71 15.59 5.82
C GLU A 282 -7.46 14.50 6.87
N PHE A 283 -6.35 14.62 7.60
CA PHE A 283 -5.85 13.54 8.45
C PHE A 283 -6.85 13.11 9.53
N GLY A 284 -7.35 14.04 10.34
CA GLY A 284 -8.31 13.72 11.41
C GLY A 284 -9.59 13.06 10.90
N PRO A 285 -10.35 13.72 10.00
CA PRO A 285 -11.54 13.12 9.39
C PRO A 285 -11.28 11.76 8.73
N GLY A 286 -10.14 11.58 8.08
CA GLY A 286 -9.78 10.31 7.47
C GLY A 286 -9.53 9.19 8.50
N ILE A 287 -8.91 9.49 9.63
CA ILE A 287 -8.75 8.53 10.73
C ILE A 287 -10.11 8.13 11.32
N ASP A 288 -11.04 9.09 11.45
CA ASP A 288 -12.40 8.80 11.93
C ASP A 288 -13.16 7.89 10.96
N GLN A 289 -13.08 8.13 9.65
CA GLN A 289 -13.65 7.26 8.63
C GLN A 289 -13.09 5.84 8.69
N LEU A 290 -11.76 5.68 8.81
CA LEU A 290 -11.12 4.38 8.93
C LEU A 290 -11.50 3.67 10.24
N THR A 291 -11.67 4.40 11.33
CA THR A 291 -12.16 3.87 12.60
C THR A 291 -13.61 3.39 12.48
N GLN A 292 -14.46 4.14 11.76
CA GLN A 292 -15.88 3.78 11.54
C GLN A 292 -16.03 2.46 10.77
N VAL A 293 -15.12 2.12 9.87
CA VAL A 293 -15.18 0.88 9.08
C VAL A 293 -14.74 -0.35 9.89
N ALA A 294 -13.94 -0.19 10.93
CA ALA A 294 -13.33 -1.30 11.66
C ALA A 294 -14.32 -2.36 12.18
N PRO A 295 -15.49 -2.02 12.75
CA PRO A 295 -16.44 -3.03 13.23
C PRO A 295 -16.97 -3.97 12.14
N ALA A 296 -17.16 -3.48 10.89
CA ALA A 296 -17.62 -4.29 9.78
C ALA A 296 -16.55 -5.24 9.21
N LEU A 297 -15.29 -5.07 9.65
CA LEU A 297 -14.14 -5.88 9.27
C LEU A 297 -13.73 -6.86 10.39
N ALA A 298 -14.38 -6.82 11.56
CA ALA A 298 -13.96 -7.56 12.75
C ALA A 298 -14.00 -9.09 12.56
N ASP A 299 -14.85 -9.61 11.70
CA ASP A 299 -14.93 -11.04 11.35
C ASP A 299 -13.79 -11.49 10.41
N LEU A 300 -13.00 -10.55 9.89
CA LEU A 300 -11.84 -10.81 9.03
C LEU A 300 -10.51 -10.72 9.81
N THR A 301 -10.48 -10.12 10.97
CA THR A 301 -9.24 -9.82 11.75
C THR A 301 -8.94 -10.82 12.89
#